data_fcc8f9de5a963abf834940ca23dd315a
#
_entry.id   fcc8f9de5a963abf834940ca23dd315a
#
_cell.length_a   1.000
_cell.length_b   1.000
_cell.length_c   1.000
_cell.angle_alpha   90.00
_cell.angle_beta   90.00
_cell.angle_gamma   90.00
#
_symmetry.space_group_name_H-M   'P 1'
#
loop_
_entity.id
_entity.type
_entity.pdbx_description
1 polymer ?
#
loop_
_entity_poly.entity_id
_entity_poly.type
_entity_poly.pdbx_seq_one_letter_code
_entity_poly.pdbx_strand_id
1 'polypeptide(L)'
;MTEGRGASALDEVGVSGTRSGPAGAGRNLTYGMLDALGKAILTGQYDDVPFPTESDLAKQYAVSRSVTREAVKMLTAKGLLTARPRKGTSIQPQASWNLFDPDVLRWLLDRKFSLDLLRQFTELRLAIEPTAAAIAAMSATSAGLGAIRAGYDRMVAAEADDDDPLEADIAFHIAVLRASANPFFAQFQDVVTTALRTSIRFTNRFKGRTASLPQHHAVLGAIEEQQPERAREAMMALIADVMTLIAEAEQKV
;
A
#
# COMPACT_ATOMS: atom_id res chain seq x y z
N MET A 1 66.61 23.65 31.17
CA MET A 1 67.00 22.30 31.61
C MET A 1 65.85 21.37 31.30
N THR A 2 66.17 20.45 30.41
CA THR A 2 65.70 19.08 30.20
C THR A 2 64.22 18.92 29.86
N GLU A 3 63.94 18.71 28.63
CA GLU A 3 63.88 17.45 27.80
C GLU A 3 62.85 16.41 28.29
N GLY A 4 61.99 16.02 27.37
CA GLY A 4 61.15 14.83 27.50
C GLY A 4 60.27 14.61 26.27
N ARG A 5 60.80 13.86 25.31
CA ARG A 5 60.17 13.33 24.11
C ARG A 5 59.05 12.34 24.41
N GLY A 6 58.10 12.22 23.48
CA GLY A 6 57.23 11.04 23.41
C GLY A 6 56.16 11.17 22.35
N ALA A 7 56.50 10.84 21.15
CA ALA A 7 55.97 9.83 20.21
C ALA A 7 54.45 9.77 19.98
N SER A 8 54.05 10.14 18.82
CA SER A 8 53.20 9.52 17.75
C SER A 8 52.45 8.24 18.15
N ALA A 9 51.12 8.30 17.99
CA ALA A 9 50.31 7.14 17.58
C ALA A 9 49.17 7.64 16.68
N LEU A 10 49.32 7.35 15.42
CA LEU A 10 48.26 7.42 14.41
C LEU A 10 47.36 6.19 14.64
N ASP A 11 46.13 6.36 15.09
CA ASP A 11 45.13 5.30 15.07
C ASP A 11 44.31 5.40 13.78
N GLU A 12 44.45 4.36 13.02
CA GLU A 12 43.71 4.06 11.79
C GLU A 12 42.22 3.93 12.09
N VAL A 13 41.40 4.78 11.49
CA VAL A 13 39.95 4.59 11.44
C VAL A 13 39.68 3.49 10.44
N GLY A 14 39.52 2.27 10.93
CA GLY A 14 39.08 1.11 10.18
C GLY A 14 37.64 1.31 9.73
N VAL A 15 37.43 1.62 8.44
CA VAL A 15 36.14 1.53 7.77
C VAL A 15 35.74 0.06 7.70
N SER A 16 34.91 -0.37 8.65
CA SER A 16 34.26 -1.67 8.63
C SER A 16 33.20 -1.71 7.52
N GLY A 17 33.63 -2.09 6.32
CA GLY A 17 32.74 -2.48 5.24
C GLY A 17 32.02 -3.76 5.63
N THR A 18 30.76 -3.68 6.01
CA THR A 18 29.87 -4.84 6.17
C THR A 18 29.68 -5.51 4.83
N ARG A 19 30.49 -6.54 4.55
CA ARG A 19 30.24 -7.48 3.45
C ARG A 19 28.94 -8.21 3.77
N SER A 20 27.87 -7.89 3.03
CA SER A 20 26.65 -8.70 3.00
C SER A 20 27.01 -10.11 2.55
N GLY A 21 26.92 -11.08 3.45
CA GLY A 21 27.23 -12.47 3.16
C GLY A 21 26.27 -13.10 2.14
N PRO A 22 26.56 -14.29 1.59
CA PRO A 22 25.79 -14.95 0.54
C PRO A 22 24.29 -15.14 0.86
N ALA A 23 23.89 -15.13 2.13
CA ALA A 23 22.49 -15.18 2.55
C ALA A 23 21.69 -13.91 2.22
N GLY A 24 22.32 -12.74 2.15
CA GLY A 24 21.66 -11.47 1.76
C GLY A 24 21.41 -11.40 0.27
N ALA A 25 22.36 -11.84 -0.55
CA ALA A 25 22.23 -11.85 -2.01
C ALA A 25 21.12 -12.82 -2.48
N GLY A 26 21.02 -14.01 -1.89
CA GLY A 26 19.97 -14.98 -2.22
C GLY A 26 18.57 -14.47 -1.88
N ARG A 27 18.43 -13.76 -0.77
CA ARG A 27 17.15 -13.13 -0.36
C ARG A 27 16.72 -12.05 -1.33
N ASN A 28 17.64 -11.17 -1.75
CA ASN A 28 17.35 -10.13 -2.74
C ASN A 28 16.91 -10.72 -4.10
N LEU A 29 17.55 -11.80 -4.55
CA LEU A 29 17.16 -12.48 -5.79
C LEU A 29 15.77 -13.14 -5.68
N THR A 30 15.44 -13.73 -4.53
CA THR A 30 14.12 -14.34 -4.31
C THR A 30 13.02 -13.27 -4.36
N TYR A 31 13.20 -12.14 -3.65
CA TYR A 31 12.23 -11.04 -3.69
C TYR A 31 12.15 -10.38 -5.05
N GLY A 32 13.26 -10.20 -5.76
CA GLY A 32 13.25 -9.69 -7.12
C GLY A 32 12.46 -10.59 -8.09
N MET A 33 12.65 -11.90 -7.99
CA MET A 33 11.88 -12.85 -8.77
C MET A 33 10.40 -12.90 -8.36
N LEU A 34 10.11 -12.88 -7.06
CA LEU A 34 8.76 -12.81 -6.52
C LEU A 34 8.01 -11.61 -7.07
N ASP A 35 8.62 -10.44 -7.03
CA ASP A 35 8.04 -9.19 -7.51
C ASP A 35 7.75 -9.22 -9.01
N ALA A 36 8.76 -9.60 -9.81
CA ALA A 36 8.61 -9.68 -11.26
C ALA A 36 7.54 -10.71 -11.69
N LEU A 37 7.52 -11.89 -11.05
CA LEU A 37 6.58 -12.94 -11.38
C LEU A 37 5.16 -12.64 -10.87
N GLY A 38 5.03 -12.09 -9.66
CA GLY A 38 3.75 -11.64 -9.12
C GLY A 38 3.10 -10.57 -10.00
N LYS A 39 3.88 -9.56 -10.38
CA LYS A 39 3.44 -8.52 -11.32
C LYS A 39 3.04 -9.10 -12.68
N ALA A 40 3.82 -10.02 -13.26
CA ALA A 40 3.51 -10.67 -14.52
C ALA A 40 2.19 -11.44 -14.47
N ILE A 41 1.91 -12.15 -13.35
CA ILE A 41 0.65 -12.85 -13.14
C ILE A 41 -0.52 -11.86 -13.06
N LEU A 42 -0.41 -10.83 -12.23
CA LEU A 42 -1.51 -9.87 -12.03
C LEU A 42 -1.79 -9.01 -13.27
N THR A 43 -0.78 -8.77 -14.12
CA THR A 43 -0.96 -8.01 -15.38
C THR A 43 -1.42 -8.87 -16.54
N GLY A 44 -1.67 -10.17 -16.34
CA GLY A 44 -2.24 -11.07 -17.34
C GLY A 44 -1.23 -11.62 -18.36
N GLN A 45 0.07 -11.56 -18.09
CA GLN A 45 1.09 -12.07 -19.03
C GLN A 45 0.97 -13.59 -19.30
N TYR A 46 0.24 -14.30 -18.45
CA TYR A 46 0.06 -15.75 -18.54
C TYR A 46 -1.40 -16.16 -18.75
N ASP A 47 -2.30 -15.23 -19.10
CA ASP A 47 -3.74 -15.53 -19.21
C ASP A 47 -4.02 -16.52 -20.37
N ASP A 48 -3.28 -16.39 -21.48
CA ASP A 48 -3.49 -17.19 -22.69
C ASP A 48 -2.38 -18.23 -22.94
N VAL A 49 -1.48 -18.44 -21.97
CA VAL A 49 -0.36 -19.37 -22.13
C VAL A 49 -0.19 -20.26 -20.90
N PRO A 50 0.28 -21.51 -21.06
CA PRO A 50 0.58 -22.38 -19.93
C PRO A 50 1.63 -21.74 -19.02
N PHE A 51 1.40 -21.79 -17.69
CA PHE A 51 2.37 -21.27 -16.73
C PHE A 51 3.68 -22.08 -16.81
N PRO A 52 4.87 -21.39 -16.86
CA PRO A 52 6.15 -22.07 -17.04
C PRO A 52 6.51 -23.01 -15.87
N THR A 53 7.30 -24.03 -16.14
CA THR A 53 7.85 -24.88 -15.07
C THR A 53 8.89 -24.15 -14.22
N GLU A 54 9.14 -24.61 -12.99
CA GLU A 54 10.22 -24.05 -12.14
C GLU A 54 11.58 -24.05 -12.86
N SER A 55 11.84 -25.03 -13.72
CA SER A 55 13.06 -25.10 -14.51
C SER A 55 13.15 -24.01 -15.56
N ASP A 56 12.02 -23.72 -16.23
CA ASP A 56 11.96 -22.67 -17.26
C ASP A 56 12.05 -21.29 -16.62
N LEU A 57 11.35 -21.10 -15.49
CA LEU A 57 11.45 -19.87 -14.69
C LEU A 57 12.89 -19.62 -14.21
N ALA A 58 13.58 -20.65 -13.71
CA ALA A 58 14.98 -20.53 -13.29
C ALA A 58 15.90 -20.05 -14.43
N LYS A 59 15.67 -20.54 -15.65
CA LYS A 59 16.41 -20.09 -16.84
C LYS A 59 16.01 -18.67 -17.26
N GLN A 60 14.72 -18.38 -17.31
CA GLN A 60 14.16 -17.10 -17.73
C GLN A 60 14.67 -15.95 -16.84
N TYR A 61 14.70 -16.16 -15.53
CA TYR A 61 15.13 -15.15 -14.55
C TYR A 61 16.61 -15.25 -14.17
N ALA A 62 17.37 -16.17 -14.79
CA ALA A 62 18.78 -16.42 -14.51
C ALA A 62 19.09 -16.62 -13.01
N VAL A 63 18.24 -17.36 -12.30
CA VAL A 63 18.36 -17.65 -10.87
C VAL A 63 18.49 -19.16 -10.59
N SER A 64 18.90 -19.52 -9.38
CA SER A 64 18.98 -20.92 -8.97
C SER A 64 17.60 -21.55 -8.80
N ARG A 65 17.51 -22.89 -8.92
CA ARG A 65 16.27 -23.63 -8.67
C ARG A 65 15.73 -23.44 -7.23
N SER A 66 16.61 -23.22 -6.26
CA SER A 66 16.19 -22.94 -4.87
C SER A 66 15.50 -21.58 -4.74
N VAL A 67 16.03 -20.54 -5.40
CA VAL A 67 15.42 -19.21 -5.48
C VAL A 67 14.04 -19.30 -6.14
N THR A 68 13.95 -19.98 -7.29
CA THR A 68 12.69 -20.19 -8.02
C THR A 68 11.64 -20.88 -7.15
N ARG A 69 12.03 -21.99 -6.51
CA ARG A 69 11.13 -22.76 -5.63
C ARG A 69 10.60 -21.92 -4.48
N GLU A 70 11.45 -21.09 -3.88
CA GLU A 70 11.04 -20.22 -2.78
C GLU A 70 10.08 -19.14 -3.26
N ALA A 71 10.37 -18.47 -4.39
CA ALA A 71 9.45 -17.50 -4.99
C ALA A 71 8.08 -18.13 -5.32
N VAL A 72 8.06 -19.34 -5.91
CA VAL A 72 6.81 -20.06 -6.21
C VAL A 72 6.04 -20.41 -4.93
N LYS A 73 6.71 -20.83 -3.86
CA LYS A 73 6.06 -21.06 -2.55
C LYS A 73 5.44 -19.77 -1.99
N MET A 74 6.15 -18.65 -2.06
CA MET A 74 5.63 -17.35 -1.59
C MET A 74 4.40 -16.92 -2.40
N LEU A 75 4.41 -17.09 -3.73
CA LEU A 75 3.25 -16.81 -4.59
C LEU A 75 2.07 -17.76 -4.30
N THR A 76 2.37 -19.02 -3.96
CA THR A 76 1.35 -19.98 -3.54
C THR A 76 0.72 -19.55 -2.20
N ALA A 77 1.53 -19.11 -1.23
CA ALA A 77 1.02 -18.58 0.04
C ALA A 77 0.16 -17.32 -0.12
N LYS A 78 0.43 -16.51 -1.15
CA LYS A 78 -0.38 -15.34 -1.53
C LYS A 78 -1.64 -15.71 -2.34
N GLY A 79 -1.88 -17.00 -2.62
CA GLY A 79 -3.03 -17.48 -3.36
C GLY A 79 -2.96 -17.33 -4.88
N LEU A 80 -1.83 -16.84 -5.42
CA LEU A 80 -1.68 -16.61 -6.87
C LEU A 80 -1.41 -17.90 -7.64
N LEU A 81 -0.73 -18.84 -7.02
CA LEU A 81 -0.33 -20.11 -7.63
C LEU A 81 -0.86 -21.31 -6.84
N THR A 82 -1.00 -22.43 -7.51
CA THR A 82 -1.09 -23.76 -6.88
C THR A 82 -0.03 -24.67 -7.50
N ALA A 83 0.66 -25.42 -6.64
CA ALA A 83 1.61 -26.44 -7.07
C ALA A 83 1.07 -27.83 -6.67
N ARG A 84 0.80 -28.69 -7.65
CA ARG A 84 0.29 -30.05 -7.42
C ARG A 84 1.31 -31.07 -7.92
N PRO A 85 1.62 -32.12 -7.12
CA PRO A 85 2.46 -33.20 -7.58
C PRO A 85 1.97 -33.76 -8.91
N ARG A 86 2.85 -33.97 -9.85
CA ARG A 86 2.61 -34.49 -11.23
C ARG A 86 1.75 -33.62 -12.13
N LYS A 87 1.08 -32.58 -11.62
CA LYS A 87 0.27 -31.63 -12.42
C LYS A 87 0.99 -30.30 -12.68
N GLY A 88 2.11 -30.07 -11.98
CA GLY A 88 2.88 -28.84 -12.12
C GLY A 88 2.30 -27.66 -11.32
N THR A 89 2.75 -26.48 -11.68
CA THR A 89 2.31 -25.20 -11.12
C THR A 89 1.33 -24.52 -12.07
N SER A 90 0.25 -23.97 -11.55
CA SER A 90 -0.73 -23.21 -12.32
C SER A 90 -1.22 -21.98 -11.57
N ILE A 91 -1.65 -20.96 -12.31
CA ILE A 91 -2.25 -19.74 -11.76
C ILE A 91 -3.62 -20.06 -11.18
N GLN A 92 -3.94 -19.46 -10.05
CA GLN A 92 -5.24 -19.53 -9.41
C GLN A 92 -6.16 -18.42 -9.92
N PRO A 93 -7.48 -18.64 -9.95
CA PRO A 93 -8.43 -17.60 -10.26
C PRO A 93 -8.34 -16.45 -9.24
N GLN A 94 -8.67 -15.24 -9.65
CA GLN A 94 -8.59 -14.03 -8.83
C GLN A 94 -9.31 -14.17 -7.48
N ALA A 95 -10.40 -14.91 -7.41
CA ALA A 95 -11.13 -15.18 -6.17
C ALA A 95 -10.31 -15.94 -5.10
N SER A 96 -9.19 -16.56 -5.49
CA SER A 96 -8.28 -17.24 -4.57
C SER A 96 -7.13 -16.36 -4.09
N TRP A 97 -6.95 -15.18 -4.66
CA TRP A 97 -5.85 -14.28 -4.34
C TRP A 97 -6.05 -13.65 -2.97
N ASN A 98 -4.97 -13.54 -2.19
CA ASN A 98 -5.00 -12.78 -0.95
C ASN A 98 -4.93 -11.27 -1.25
N LEU A 99 -6.09 -10.65 -1.45
CA LEU A 99 -6.20 -9.22 -1.79
C LEU A 99 -5.86 -8.28 -0.62
N PHE A 100 -5.55 -8.81 0.57
CA PHE A 100 -5.04 -8.04 1.72
C PHE A 100 -3.52 -8.16 1.88
N ASP A 101 -2.86 -8.94 1.04
CA ASP A 101 -1.39 -9.04 1.05
C ASP A 101 -0.77 -7.77 0.43
N PRO A 102 0.18 -7.09 1.12
CA PRO A 102 0.75 -5.83 0.64
C PRO A 102 1.43 -5.93 -0.73
N ASP A 103 2.06 -7.06 -1.05
CA ASP A 103 2.67 -7.25 -2.37
C ASP A 103 1.60 -7.38 -3.45
N VAL A 104 0.52 -8.15 -3.19
CA VAL A 104 -0.60 -8.30 -4.12
C VAL A 104 -1.27 -6.95 -4.38
N LEU A 105 -1.53 -6.16 -3.33
CA LEU A 105 -2.08 -4.81 -3.44
C LEU A 105 -1.18 -3.89 -4.28
N ARG A 106 0.14 -3.94 -4.06
CA ARG A 106 1.11 -3.17 -4.84
C ARG A 106 1.09 -3.57 -6.31
N TRP A 107 1.08 -4.86 -6.64
CA TRP A 107 1.02 -5.36 -8.01
C TRP A 107 -0.31 -5.03 -8.71
N LEU A 108 -1.43 -4.93 -7.96
CA LEU A 108 -2.70 -4.47 -8.51
C LEU A 108 -2.61 -3.06 -9.08
N LEU A 109 -1.78 -2.18 -8.52
CA LEU A 109 -1.54 -0.84 -9.05
C LEU A 109 -0.86 -0.83 -10.43
N ASP A 110 -0.15 -1.90 -10.78
CA ASP A 110 0.50 -2.06 -12.09
C ASP A 110 -0.44 -2.60 -13.18
N ARG A 111 -1.64 -3.07 -12.81
CA ARG A 111 -2.66 -3.50 -13.76
C ARG A 111 -3.19 -2.34 -14.59
N LYS A 112 -3.73 -2.67 -15.77
CA LYS A 112 -4.55 -1.71 -16.52
C LYS A 112 -5.67 -1.20 -15.61
N PHE A 113 -5.85 0.12 -15.59
CA PHE A 113 -6.88 0.77 -14.79
C PHE A 113 -8.27 0.14 -15.04
N SER A 114 -9.01 -0.11 -13.96
CA SER A 114 -10.35 -0.67 -13.98
C SER A 114 -11.26 0.14 -13.07
N LEU A 115 -12.37 0.66 -13.62
CA LEU A 115 -13.44 1.31 -12.83
C LEU A 115 -14.06 0.34 -11.82
N ASP A 116 -14.22 -0.94 -12.21
CA ASP A 116 -14.74 -1.97 -11.32
C ASP A 116 -13.86 -2.19 -10.08
N LEU A 117 -12.53 -2.26 -10.26
CA LEU A 117 -11.59 -2.35 -9.14
C LEU A 117 -11.66 -1.11 -8.23
N LEU A 118 -11.75 0.08 -8.82
CA LEU A 118 -11.90 1.33 -8.06
C LEU A 118 -13.21 1.32 -7.26
N ARG A 119 -14.32 0.88 -7.86
CA ARG A 119 -15.61 0.74 -7.18
C ARG A 119 -15.52 -0.22 -6.00
N GLN A 120 -14.94 -1.41 -6.18
CA GLN A 120 -14.75 -2.40 -5.11
C GLN A 120 -13.91 -1.86 -3.95
N PHE A 121 -12.84 -1.12 -4.21
CA PHE A 121 -12.06 -0.44 -3.19
C PHE A 121 -12.87 0.63 -2.45
N THR A 122 -13.68 1.41 -3.17
CA THR A 122 -14.50 2.47 -2.58
C THR A 122 -15.62 1.90 -1.72
N GLU A 123 -16.25 0.79 -2.15
CA GLU A 123 -17.24 0.05 -1.35
C GLU A 123 -16.63 -0.44 -0.01
N LEU A 124 -15.40 -0.99 -0.06
CA LEU A 124 -14.71 -1.41 1.16
C LEU A 124 -14.38 -0.22 2.09
N ARG A 125 -13.92 0.90 1.54
CA ARG A 125 -13.67 2.13 2.30
C ARG A 125 -14.93 2.63 2.98
N LEU A 126 -16.07 2.65 2.28
CA LEU A 126 -17.38 3.04 2.83
C LEU A 126 -17.83 2.14 3.98
N ALA A 127 -17.48 0.86 3.97
CA ALA A 127 -17.82 -0.05 5.05
C ALA A 127 -16.95 0.16 6.31
N ILE A 128 -15.72 0.63 6.17
CA ILE A 128 -14.70 0.63 7.24
C ILE A 128 -14.45 2.03 7.79
N GLU A 129 -14.11 3.00 6.93
CA GLU A 129 -13.60 4.30 7.37
C GLU A 129 -14.62 5.15 8.11
N PRO A 130 -15.92 5.19 7.74
CA PRO A 130 -16.94 5.92 8.54
C PRO A 130 -17.08 5.36 9.96
N THR A 131 -16.98 4.04 10.11
CA THR A 131 -17.01 3.39 11.42
C THR A 131 -15.74 3.71 12.23
N ALA A 132 -14.58 3.71 11.59
CA ALA A 132 -13.33 4.09 12.24
C ALA A 132 -13.35 5.56 12.70
N ALA A 133 -13.90 6.47 11.88
CA ALA A 133 -14.07 7.89 12.24
C ALA A 133 -14.98 8.07 13.46
N ALA A 134 -16.12 7.37 13.51
CA ALA A 134 -17.01 7.40 14.66
C ALA A 134 -16.33 6.89 15.95
N ILE A 135 -15.58 5.79 15.87
CA ILE A 135 -14.84 5.25 17.01
C ILE A 135 -13.70 6.21 17.41
N ALA A 136 -13.00 6.80 16.45
CA ALA A 136 -11.98 7.81 16.74
C ALA A 136 -12.57 9.01 17.50
N ALA A 137 -13.76 9.47 17.13
CA ALA A 137 -14.45 10.56 17.85
C ALA A 137 -14.77 10.21 19.32
N MET A 138 -14.97 8.92 19.63
CA MET A 138 -15.24 8.46 21.01
C MET A 138 -13.98 8.19 21.83
N SER A 139 -12.88 7.77 21.20
CA SER A 139 -11.77 7.13 21.91
C SER A 139 -10.37 7.55 21.46
N ALA A 140 -10.22 8.49 20.54
CA ALA A 140 -8.89 8.91 20.10
C ALA A 140 -8.11 9.54 21.25
N THR A 141 -6.84 9.14 21.38
CA THR A 141 -5.90 9.79 22.29
C THR A 141 -5.47 11.15 21.74
N SER A 142 -4.91 12.01 22.58
CA SER A 142 -4.33 13.30 22.13
C SER A 142 -3.29 13.11 21.02
N ALA A 143 -2.51 12.03 21.06
CA ALA A 143 -1.56 11.69 19.99
C ALA A 143 -2.29 11.28 18.69
N GLY A 144 -3.38 10.52 18.78
CA GLY A 144 -4.22 10.14 17.64
C GLY A 144 -4.86 11.37 16.98
N LEU A 145 -5.45 12.27 17.77
CA LEU A 145 -6.00 13.54 17.28
C LEU A 145 -4.91 14.40 16.62
N GLY A 146 -3.73 14.50 17.24
CA GLY A 146 -2.59 15.21 16.66
C GLY A 146 -2.14 14.63 15.32
N ALA A 147 -2.18 13.30 15.16
CA ALA A 147 -1.85 12.64 13.89
C ALA A 147 -2.89 12.94 12.79
N ILE A 148 -4.20 12.95 13.12
CA ILE A 148 -5.25 13.30 12.15
C ILE A 148 -5.09 14.76 11.72
N ARG A 149 -4.88 15.68 12.68
CA ARG A 149 -4.64 17.10 12.41
C ARG A 149 -3.42 17.29 11.52
N ALA A 150 -2.29 16.63 11.83
CA ALA A 150 -1.08 16.71 11.01
C ALA A 150 -1.31 16.22 9.57
N GLY A 151 -2.12 15.17 9.37
CA GLY A 151 -2.54 14.73 8.04
C GLY A 151 -3.32 15.81 7.30
N TYR A 152 -4.27 16.47 7.97
CA TYR A 152 -5.03 17.59 7.40
C TYR A 152 -4.15 18.80 7.09
N ASP A 153 -3.24 19.18 7.99
CA ASP A 153 -2.34 20.31 7.76
C ASP A 153 -1.42 20.09 6.55
N ARG A 154 -0.99 18.84 6.31
CA ARG A 154 -0.27 18.45 5.10
C ARG A 154 -1.13 18.63 3.84
N MET A 155 -2.43 18.32 3.89
CA MET A 155 -3.36 18.56 2.77
C MET A 155 -3.50 20.05 2.48
N VAL A 156 -3.53 20.90 3.52
CA VAL A 156 -3.53 22.36 3.36
C VAL A 156 -2.23 22.84 2.71
N ALA A 157 -1.08 22.33 3.15
CA ALA A 157 0.21 22.65 2.55
C ALA A 157 0.28 22.21 1.07
N ALA A 158 -0.30 21.06 0.75
CA ALA A 158 -0.34 20.55 -0.63
C ALA A 158 -1.15 21.44 -1.60
N GLU A 159 -2.11 22.22 -1.11
CA GLU A 159 -2.80 23.24 -1.96
C GLU A 159 -1.89 24.42 -2.35
N ALA A 160 -0.84 24.65 -1.58
CA ALA A 160 0.20 25.65 -1.86
C ALA A 160 1.43 25.06 -2.58
N ASP A 161 1.35 23.82 -3.07
CA ASP A 161 2.45 23.05 -3.66
C ASP A 161 3.64 22.79 -2.68
N ASP A 162 3.41 22.88 -1.36
CA ASP A 162 4.43 22.64 -0.32
C ASP A 162 4.46 21.17 0.19
N ASP A 163 3.52 20.31 -0.25
CA ASP A 163 3.50 18.86 0.07
C ASP A 163 2.86 18.08 -1.10
N ASP A 164 2.99 16.75 -1.06
CA ASP A 164 2.34 15.86 -2.03
C ASP A 164 0.87 15.64 -1.65
N PRO A 165 -0.10 16.05 -2.48
CA PRO A 165 -1.52 15.97 -2.16
C PRO A 165 -2.02 14.53 -1.96
N LEU A 166 -1.44 13.55 -2.68
CA LEU A 166 -1.81 12.14 -2.53
C LEU A 166 -1.29 11.58 -1.20
N GLU A 167 -0.04 11.84 -0.87
CA GLU A 167 0.56 11.34 0.37
C GLU A 167 -0.07 12.01 1.60
N ALA A 168 -0.48 13.27 1.48
CA ALA A 168 -1.21 13.98 2.53
C ALA A 168 -2.62 13.38 2.77
N ASP A 169 -3.36 13.11 1.70
CA ASP A 169 -4.67 12.47 1.74
C ASP A 169 -4.59 11.07 2.36
N ILE A 170 -3.62 10.26 1.91
CA ILE A 170 -3.34 8.94 2.50
C ILE A 170 -3.02 9.07 4.00
N ALA A 171 -2.17 10.01 4.39
CA ALA A 171 -1.79 10.21 5.78
C ALA A 171 -2.99 10.52 6.68
N PHE A 172 -3.93 11.36 6.21
CA PHE A 172 -5.15 11.68 6.92
C PHE A 172 -6.02 10.44 7.16
N HIS A 173 -6.34 9.68 6.12
CA HIS A 173 -7.17 8.48 6.22
C HIS A 173 -6.54 7.40 7.11
N ILE A 174 -5.22 7.17 6.99
CA ILE A 174 -4.49 6.24 7.85
C ILE A 174 -4.52 6.68 9.32
N ALA A 175 -4.38 7.99 9.58
CA ALA A 175 -4.44 8.53 10.93
C ALA A 175 -5.81 8.28 11.57
N VAL A 176 -6.92 8.44 10.82
CA VAL A 176 -8.28 8.12 11.29
C VAL A 176 -8.43 6.64 11.64
N LEU A 177 -7.97 5.73 10.76
CA LEU A 177 -8.00 4.29 11.03
C LEU A 177 -7.27 3.94 12.34
N ARG A 178 -6.08 4.50 12.54
CA ARG A 178 -5.25 4.25 13.73
C ARG A 178 -5.83 4.88 14.98
N ALA A 179 -6.44 6.08 14.87
CA ALA A 179 -7.05 6.79 15.99
C ALA A 179 -8.30 6.08 16.55
N SER A 180 -8.92 5.16 15.80
CA SER A 180 -9.96 4.27 16.31
C SER A 180 -9.47 3.35 17.42
N ALA A 181 -8.15 3.23 17.66
CA ALA A 181 -7.52 2.31 18.59
C ALA A 181 -7.91 0.82 18.38
N ASN A 182 -8.57 0.49 17.28
CA ASN A 182 -8.88 -0.87 16.88
C ASN A 182 -7.77 -1.42 15.98
N PRO A 183 -6.98 -2.42 16.44
CA PRO A 183 -5.85 -2.95 15.68
C PRO A 183 -6.28 -3.59 14.35
N PHE A 184 -7.51 -4.07 14.24
CA PHE A 184 -8.03 -4.61 12.99
C PHE A 184 -8.26 -3.52 11.96
N PHE A 185 -8.79 -2.35 12.35
CA PHE A 185 -8.93 -1.22 11.43
C PHE A 185 -7.58 -0.67 10.97
N ALA A 186 -6.60 -0.61 11.86
CA ALA A 186 -5.25 -0.18 11.50
C ALA A 186 -4.59 -1.09 10.43
N GLN A 187 -4.98 -2.37 10.34
CA GLN A 187 -4.45 -3.28 9.30
C GLN A 187 -5.01 -3.02 7.90
N PHE A 188 -6.09 -2.25 7.76
CA PHE A 188 -6.60 -1.84 6.44
C PHE A 188 -5.79 -0.72 5.79
N GLN A 189 -4.75 -0.20 6.44
CA GLN A 189 -3.94 0.91 5.91
C GLN A 189 -3.42 0.65 4.49
N ASP A 190 -2.93 -0.56 4.18
CA ASP A 190 -2.38 -0.88 2.86
C ASP A 190 -3.48 -0.94 1.79
N VAL A 191 -4.66 -1.41 2.16
CA VAL A 191 -5.84 -1.42 1.28
C VAL A 191 -6.31 0.00 1.00
N VAL A 192 -6.44 0.84 2.04
CA VAL A 192 -6.86 2.25 1.89
C VAL A 192 -5.82 3.04 1.09
N THR A 193 -4.54 2.84 1.35
CA THR A 193 -3.45 3.42 0.55
C THR A 193 -3.59 3.04 -0.93
N THR A 194 -3.82 1.77 -1.23
CA THR A 194 -3.97 1.28 -2.61
C THR A 194 -5.22 1.84 -3.27
N ALA A 195 -6.32 1.94 -2.52
CA ALA A 195 -7.57 2.52 -2.99
C ALA A 195 -7.39 4.01 -3.36
N LEU A 196 -6.75 4.80 -2.50
CA LEU A 196 -6.47 6.22 -2.75
C LEU A 196 -5.54 6.42 -3.95
N ARG A 197 -4.47 5.62 -4.06
CA ARG A 197 -3.59 5.64 -5.24
C ARG A 197 -4.34 5.29 -6.53
N THR A 198 -5.29 4.36 -6.46
CA THR A 198 -6.13 3.99 -7.60
C THR A 198 -7.10 5.12 -7.95
N SER A 199 -7.73 5.72 -6.92
CA SER A 199 -8.68 6.83 -7.08
C SER A 199 -8.03 8.06 -7.72
N ILE A 200 -6.86 8.47 -7.25
CA ILE A 200 -6.14 9.64 -7.82
C ILE A 200 -5.74 9.40 -9.27
N ARG A 201 -5.31 8.20 -9.64
CA ARG A 201 -5.07 7.88 -11.05
C ARG A 201 -6.31 8.10 -11.93
N PHE A 202 -7.48 7.83 -11.37
CA PHE A 202 -8.76 8.07 -12.04
C PHE A 202 -9.11 9.56 -12.09
N THR A 203 -9.10 10.24 -10.94
CA THR A 203 -9.52 11.64 -10.84
C THR A 203 -8.63 12.58 -11.64
N ASN A 204 -7.31 12.36 -11.64
CA ASN A 204 -6.36 13.12 -12.47
C ASN A 204 -6.62 12.95 -13.97
N ARG A 205 -7.14 11.81 -14.40
CA ARG A 205 -7.47 11.54 -15.80
C ARG A 205 -8.75 12.23 -16.26
N PHE A 206 -9.70 12.50 -15.35
CA PHE A 206 -11.04 12.99 -15.68
C PHE A 206 -11.36 14.40 -15.20
N LYS A 207 -10.75 14.90 -14.11
CA LYS A 207 -11.13 16.21 -13.53
C LYS A 207 -9.98 17.04 -12.91
N GLY A 208 -8.73 16.54 -12.85
CA GLY A 208 -7.63 17.29 -12.19
C GLY A 208 -7.95 17.66 -10.74
N ARG A 209 -8.61 16.78 -9.98
CA ARG A 209 -9.18 17.11 -8.67
C ARG A 209 -8.20 16.75 -7.55
N THR A 210 -7.87 17.74 -6.73
CA THR A 210 -7.28 17.54 -5.39
C THR A 210 -8.34 17.05 -4.41
N ALA A 211 -7.90 16.44 -3.30
CA ALA A 211 -8.78 16.03 -2.21
C ALA A 211 -9.56 17.24 -1.65
N SER A 212 -10.85 17.06 -1.31
CA SER A 212 -11.70 18.15 -0.84
C SER A 212 -11.35 18.56 0.59
N LEU A 213 -10.58 19.64 0.77
CA LEU A 213 -10.26 20.19 2.11
C LEU A 213 -11.49 20.44 2.98
N PRO A 214 -12.60 21.05 2.50
CA PRO A 214 -13.77 21.26 3.34
C PRO A 214 -14.37 19.98 3.91
N GLN A 215 -14.40 18.91 3.12
CA GLN A 215 -14.94 17.62 3.59
C GLN A 215 -14.01 16.95 4.60
N HIS A 216 -12.71 16.98 4.40
CA HIS A 216 -11.73 16.47 5.37
C HIS A 216 -11.77 17.28 6.68
N HIS A 217 -11.92 18.61 6.60
CA HIS A 217 -12.10 19.45 7.77
C HIS A 217 -13.37 19.09 8.56
N ALA A 218 -14.46 18.76 7.87
CA ALA A 218 -15.70 18.33 8.53
C ALA A 218 -15.50 17.02 9.32
N VAL A 219 -14.73 16.07 8.79
CA VAL A 219 -14.37 14.84 9.50
C VAL A 219 -13.49 15.15 10.71
N LEU A 220 -12.42 15.93 10.55
CA LEU A 220 -11.53 16.32 11.63
C LEU A 220 -12.29 17.04 12.75
N GLY A 221 -13.10 18.06 12.42
CA GLY A 221 -13.87 18.82 13.39
C GLY A 221 -14.85 17.95 14.16
N ALA A 222 -15.57 17.05 13.50
CA ALA A 222 -16.49 16.13 14.17
C ALA A 222 -15.77 15.16 15.14
N ILE A 223 -14.55 14.71 14.80
CA ILE A 223 -13.71 13.88 15.68
C ILE A 223 -13.24 14.70 16.89
N GLU A 224 -12.77 15.92 16.70
CA GLU A 224 -12.30 16.80 17.77
C GLU A 224 -13.42 17.23 18.72
N GLU A 225 -14.61 17.47 18.19
CA GLU A 225 -15.81 17.78 18.96
C GLU A 225 -16.44 16.55 19.64
N GLN A 226 -15.83 15.36 19.48
CA GLN A 226 -16.32 14.09 20.04
C GLN A 226 -17.76 13.76 19.61
N GLN A 227 -18.07 13.98 18.32
CA GLN A 227 -19.40 13.75 17.74
C GLN A 227 -19.36 12.54 16.79
N PRO A 228 -19.52 11.30 17.29
CA PRO A 228 -19.30 10.08 16.53
C PRO A 228 -20.19 9.93 15.30
N GLU A 229 -21.49 10.28 15.40
CA GLU A 229 -22.37 10.16 14.24
C GLU A 229 -22.06 11.20 13.16
N ARG A 230 -21.72 12.43 13.55
CA ARG A 230 -21.25 13.44 12.58
C ARG A 230 -19.92 13.04 11.91
N ALA A 231 -19.01 12.44 12.67
CA ALA A 231 -17.74 11.94 12.08
C ALA A 231 -18.02 10.81 11.09
N ARG A 232 -18.94 9.90 11.39
CA ARG A 232 -19.40 8.84 10.49
C ARG A 232 -19.99 9.41 9.21
N GLU A 233 -20.94 10.32 9.33
CA GLU A 233 -21.64 10.92 8.20
C GLU A 233 -20.69 11.74 7.31
N ALA A 234 -19.80 12.53 7.91
CA ALA A 234 -18.81 13.31 7.19
C ALA A 234 -17.85 12.42 6.39
N MET A 235 -17.33 11.34 6.99
CA MET A 235 -16.46 10.40 6.31
C MET A 235 -17.20 9.63 5.21
N MET A 236 -18.46 9.25 5.45
CA MET A 236 -19.29 8.61 4.43
C MET A 236 -19.51 9.54 3.23
N ALA A 237 -19.87 10.81 3.47
CA ALA A 237 -20.08 11.80 2.41
C ALA A 237 -18.79 12.03 1.58
N LEU A 238 -17.64 12.14 2.26
CA LEU A 238 -16.33 12.29 1.62
C LEU A 238 -16.03 11.16 0.63
N ILE A 239 -16.28 9.91 1.03
CA ILE A 239 -15.99 8.74 0.18
C ILE A 239 -17.08 8.55 -0.88
N ALA A 240 -18.34 8.84 -0.58
CA ALA A 240 -19.46 8.69 -1.51
C ALA A 240 -19.32 9.59 -2.76
N ASP A 241 -18.64 10.71 -2.66
CA ASP A 241 -18.32 11.56 -3.82
C ASP A 241 -17.51 10.81 -4.90
N VAL A 242 -16.65 9.89 -4.48
CA VAL A 242 -15.89 9.05 -5.42
C VAL A 242 -16.82 8.06 -6.14
N MET A 243 -17.82 7.49 -5.43
CA MET A 243 -18.82 6.62 -6.05
C MET A 243 -19.65 7.34 -7.11
N THR A 244 -20.01 8.60 -6.85
CA THR A 244 -20.73 9.44 -7.82
C THR A 244 -19.90 9.66 -9.07
N LEU A 245 -18.59 9.94 -8.93
CA LEU A 245 -17.68 10.12 -10.08
C LEU A 245 -17.51 8.80 -10.87
N ILE A 246 -17.48 7.66 -10.22
CA ILE A 246 -17.42 6.36 -10.88
C ILE A 246 -18.69 6.14 -11.71
N ALA A 247 -19.87 6.35 -11.13
CA ALA A 247 -21.14 6.19 -11.83
C ALA A 247 -21.26 7.12 -13.06
N GLU A 248 -20.80 8.38 -12.95
CA GLU A 248 -20.75 9.31 -14.09
C GLU A 248 -19.80 8.84 -15.20
N ALA A 249 -18.68 8.19 -14.83
CA ALA A 249 -17.71 7.67 -15.80
C ALA A 249 -18.23 6.41 -16.51
N GLU A 250 -18.94 5.53 -15.80
CA GLU A 250 -19.57 4.33 -16.37
C GLU A 250 -20.64 4.68 -17.42
N GLN A 251 -21.35 5.81 -17.25
CA GLN A 251 -22.35 6.27 -18.21
C GLN A 251 -21.75 6.84 -19.51
N LYS A 252 -20.44 7.14 -19.52
CA LYS A 252 -19.74 7.75 -20.68
C LYS A 252 -18.97 6.74 -21.52
N VAL A 253 -18.93 5.48 -21.09
CA VAL A 253 -18.28 4.37 -21.78
C VAL A 253 -19.30 3.52 -22.52
#